data_e83bac256e07e48d457037976ad0ae43
#
_entry.id   e83bac256e07e48d457037976ad0ae43
#
_cell.length_a   1.000
_cell.length_b   1.000
_cell.length_c   1.000
_cell.angle_alpha   90.00
_cell.angle_beta   90.00
_cell.angle_gamma   90.00
#
_symmetry.space_group_name_H-M   'P 1'
#
loop_
_entity.id
_entity.type
_entity.pdbx_description
1 polymer ?
#
loop_
_entity_poly.entity_id
_entity_poly.type
_entity_poly.pdbx_seq_one_letter_code
_entity_poly.pdbx_strand_id
1 'polypeptide(L)'
;MSKIIAIANQKGGVGKTTTCVNLCCALKMKGKKVLILDCDPQGNSTSGMGVDKYSTPGTYELIAKKADIYDCIRKTPYGDVIPSNKELSGATVALVLAEKREYVLKDALQLVYNDYDYIFIDCPPSLELLTLNALVAADSIITVSYTHLRAHETS
;
A
#
# COMPACT_ATOMS: atom_id res chain seq x y z
N MET A 1 -1.19 14.24 -12.23
CA MET A 1 -0.17 13.17 -11.99
C MET A 1 -0.13 12.83 -10.53
N SER A 2 -0.23 11.56 -10.22
CA SER A 2 -0.15 11.10 -8.84
C SER A 2 1.26 11.23 -8.29
N LYS A 3 1.37 11.58 -7.02
CA LYS A 3 2.60 11.37 -6.26
C LYS A 3 2.48 10.03 -5.52
N ILE A 4 3.40 9.13 -5.79
CA ILE A 4 3.39 7.78 -5.21
C ILE A 4 4.38 7.74 -4.06
N ILE A 5 3.90 7.40 -2.87
CA ILE A 5 4.68 7.42 -1.63
C ILE A 5 4.60 6.05 -0.97
N ALA A 6 5.76 5.41 -0.78
CA ALA A 6 5.84 4.16 -0.04
C ALA A 6 5.95 4.45 1.45
N ILE A 7 5.19 3.73 2.26
CA ILE A 7 5.23 3.82 3.72
C ILE A 7 5.85 2.53 4.24
N ALA A 8 6.98 2.63 4.90
CA ALA A 8 7.72 1.48 5.39
C ALA A 8 8.05 1.61 6.87
N ASN A 9 8.21 0.48 7.56
CA ASN A 9 8.68 0.45 8.94
C ASN A 9 10.19 0.31 8.97
N GLN A 10 10.83 1.06 9.85
CA GLN A 10 12.24 0.89 10.12
C GLN A 10 12.47 -0.34 10.99
N LYS A 11 11.63 -0.54 12.02
CA LYS A 11 11.66 -1.71 12.90
C LYS A 11 10.28 -1.99 13.45
N GLY A 12 9.92 -3.23 13.57
CA GLY A 12 8.67 -3.66 14.18
C GLY A 12 7.45 -3.22 13.44
N GLY A 13 6.37 -3.52 13.42
CA GLY A 13 5.21 -3.20 12.60
C GLY A 13 4.32 -2.09 13.15
N VAL A 14 4.78 -1.31 14.13
CA VAL A 14 3.91 -0.36 14.82
C VAL A 14 3.98 1.02 14.17
N GLY A 15 2.85 1.64 13.96
CA GLY A 15 2.73 3.02 13.50
C GLY A 15 2.62 3.19 11.99
N LYS A 16 3.06 2.23 11.19
CA LYS A 16 3.02 2.32 9.73
C LYS A 16 1.59 2.47 9.21
N THR A 17 0.70 1.59 9.63
CA THR A 17 -0.70 1.62 9.23
C THR A 17 -1.39 2.89 9.70
N THR A 18 -1.18 3.28 10.96
CA THR A 18 -1.76 4.49 11.51
C THR A 18 -1.34 5.70 10.70
N THR A 19 -0.05 5.80 10.37
CA THR A 19 0.48 6.89 9.53
C THR A 19 -0.19 6.89 8.17
N CYS A 20 -0.27 5.74 7.52
CA CYS A 20 -0.84 5.61 6.19
C CYS A 20 -2.31 6.05 6.17
N VAL A 21 -3.12 5.53 7.08
CA VAL A 21 -4.54 5.84 7.16
C VAL A 21 -4.77 7.32 7.53
N ASN A 22 -4.01 7.83 8.50
CA ASN A 22 -4.16 9.24 8.93
C ASN A 22 -3.79 10.21 7.82
N LEU A 23 -2.71 9.95 7.07
CA LEU A 23 -2.34 10.80 5.93
C LEU A 23 -3.43 10.77 4.86
N CYS A 24 -3.97 9.61 4.56
CA CYS A 24 -5.04 9.46 3.58
C CYS A 24 -6.26 10.29 4.00
N CYS A 25 -6.71 10.12 5.24
CA CYS A 25 -7.87 10.85 5.76
C CYS A 25 -7.64 12.36 5.75
N ALA A 26 -6.47 12.82 6.19
CA ALA A 26 -6.16 14.25 6.24
C ALA A 26 -6.16 14.88 4.84
N LEU A 27 -5.58 14.20 3.87
CA LEU A 27 -5.55 14.69 2.49
C LEU A 27 -6.94 14.67 1.85
N LYS A 28 -7.72 13.64 2.13
CA LYS A 28 -9.11 13.54 1.66
C LYS A 28 -9.93 14.71 2.19
N MET A 29 -9.76 15.08 3.47
CA MET A 29 -10.44 16.21 4.07
C MET A 29 -10.05 17.54 3.41
N LYS A 30 -8.87 17.61 2.81
CA LYS A 30 -8.42 18.80 2.04
C LYS A 30 -8.86 18.76 0.58
N GLY A 31 -9.72 17.84 0.20
CA GLY A 31 -10.23 17.73 -1.15
C GLY A 31 -9.32 16.99 -2.13
N LYS A 32 -8.28 16.32 -1.64
CA LYS A 32 -7.39 15.54 -2.49
C LYS A 32 -7.95 14.15 -2.78
N LYS A 33 -7.64 13.63 -3.94
CA LYS A 33 -7.99 12.26 -4.32
C LYS A 33 -6.85 11.34 -3.92
N VAL A 34 -7.12 10.39 -3.03
CA VAL A 34 -6.08 9.55 -2.43
C VAL A 34 -6.45 8.09 -2.55
N LEU A 35 -5.45 7.29 -2.90
CA LEU A 35 -5.55 5.84 -2.97
C LEU A 35 -4.51 5.23 -2.04
N ILE A 36 -4.91 4.23 -1.25
CA ILE A 36 -3.98 3.37 -0.52
C ILE A 36 -3.90 2.02 -1.25
N LEU A 37 -2.69 1.61 -1.61
CA LEU A 37 -2.42 0.25 -2.05
C LEU A 37 -1.85 -0.53 -0.88
N ASP A 38 -2.65 -1.43 -0.32
CA ASP A 38 -2.25 -2.22 0.84
C ASP A 38 -1.44 -3.43 0.38
N CYS A 39 -0.12 -3.38 0.56
CA CYS A 39 0.80 -4.46 0.21
C CYS A 39 1.23 -5.29 1.42
N ASP A 40 0.62 -5.07 2.57
CA ASP A 40 0.90 -5.86 3.78
C ASP A 40 -0.11 -7.01 3.90
N PRO A 41 0.34 -8.28 3.93
CA PRO A 41 -0.59 -9.41 4.06
C PRO A 41 -1.45 -9.37 5.31
N GLN A 42 -1.06 -8.64 6.35
CA GLN A 42 -1.89 -8.46 7.54
C GLN A 42 -3.14 -7.62 7.26
N GLY A 43 -3.14 -6.81 6.21
CA GLY A 43 -4.31 -6.06 5.79
C GLY A 43 -4.76 -4.99 6.77
N ASN A 44 -3.84 -4.42 7.55
CA ASN A 44 -4.19 -3.45 8.59
C ASN A 44 -4.68 -2.13 8.02
N SER A 45 -4.10 -1.64 6.92
CA SER A 45 -4.62 -0.44 6.24
C SER A 45 -6.00 -0.69 5.64
N THR A 46 -6.22 -1.89 5.09
CA THR A 46 -7.53 -2.29 4.58
C THR A 46 -8.59 -2.19 5.67
N SER A 47 -8.33 -2.82 6.81
CA SER A 47 -9.25 -2.75 7.97
C SER A 47 -9.41 -1.34 8.50
N GLY A 48 -8.30 -0.59 8.57
CA GLY A 48 -8.30 0.80 9.04
C GLY A 48 -9.13 1.73 8.16
N MET A 49 -9.27 1.42 6.89
CA MET A 49 -10.14 2.16 5.97
C MET A 49 -11.59 1.65 5.97
N GLY A 50 -11.91 0.69 6.83
CA GLY A 50 -13.25 0.16 6.95
C GLY A 50 -13.62 -0.88 5.89
N VAL A 51 -12.64 -1.45 5.21
CA VAL A 51 -12.87 -2.47 4.19
C VAL A 51 -12.55 -3.85 4.76
N ASP A 52 -13.39 -4.83 4.41
CA ASP A 52 -13.20 -6.20 4.86
C ASP A 52 -11.92 -6.78 4.24
N LYS A 53 -11.06 -7.37 5.09
CA LYS A 53 -9.84 -8.05 4.65
C LYS A 53 -10.10 -9.28 3.79
N TYR A 54 -11.33 -9.75 3.73
CA TYR A 54 -11.73 -10.86 2.86
C TYR A 54 -12.25 -10.39 1.51
N SER A 55 -12.27 -9.07 1.27
CA SER A 55 -12.70 -8.53 -0.02
C SER A 55 -11.78 -8.96 -1.15
N THR A 56 -12.36 -9.37 -2.28
CA THR A 56 -11.66 -9.69 -3.51
C THR A 56 -12.36 -9.04 -4.69
N PRO A 57 -11.65 -8.72 -5.78
CA PRO A 57 -10.21 -8.76 -5.95
C PRO A 57 -9.50 -7.64 -5.20
N GLY A 58 -8.22 -7.85 -4.91
CA GLY A 58 -7.40 -6.88 -4.23
C GLY A 58 -5.95 -6.90 -4.75
N THR A 59 -5.02 -6.53 -3.89
CA THR A 59 -3.61 -6.39 -4.27
C THR A 59 -3.04 -7.69 -4.87
N TYR A 60 -3.37 -8.85 -4.29
CA TYR A 60 -2.89 -10.12 -4.83
C TYR A 60 -3.34 -10.32 -6.27
N GLU A 61 -4.63 -10.16 -6.54
CA GLU A 61 -5.20 -10.35 -7.88
C GLU A 61 -4.62 -9.35 -8.89
N LEU A 62 -4.35 -8.13 -8.43
CA LEU A 62 -3.71 -7.12 -9.26
C LEU A 62 -2.29 -7.57 -9.68
N ILE A 63 -1.48 -8.01 -8.71
CA ILE A 63 -0.12 -8.49 -8.94
C ILE A 63 -0.10 -9.73 -9.82
N ALA A 64 -1.00 -10.66 -9.55
CA ALA A 64 -1.10 -11.91 -10.30
C ALA A 64 -1.76 -11.74 -11.68
N LYS A 65 -2.16 -10.50 -12.02
CA LYS A 65 -2.84 -10.17 -13.28
C LYS A 65 -4.13 -10.94 -13.51
N LYS A 66 -4.84 -11.21 -12.40
CA LYS A 66 -6.14 -11.89 -12.40
C LYS A 66 -7.32 -10.92 -12.40
N ALA A 67 -7.07 -9.64 -12.15
CA ALA A 67 -8.10 -8.62 -12.14
C ALA A 67 -7.53 -7.28 -12.60
N ASP A 68 -8.40 -6.46 -13.19
CA ASP A 68 -8.11 -5.09 -13.56
C ASP A 68 -8.00 -4.23 -12.30
N ILE A 69 -7.13 -3.23 -12.31
CA ILE A 69 -6.93 -2.34 -11.17
C ILE A 69 -8.24 -1.65 -10.75
N TYR A 70 -9.08 -1.26 -11.71
CA TYR A 70 -10.35 -0.60 -11.39
C TYR A 70 -11.30 -1.50 -10.60
N ASP A 71 -11.24 -2.81 -10.84
CA ASP A 71 -12.04 -3.79 -10.09
C ASP A 71 -11.50 -4.03 -8.68
N CYS A 72 -10.24 -3.68 -8.44
CA CYS A 72 -9.59 -3.85 -7.15
C CYS A 72 -9.81 -2.66 -6.21
N ILE A 73 -10.23 -1.51 -6.72
CA ILE A 73 -10.39 -0.29 -5.93
C ILE A 73 -11.72 -0.30 -5.18
N ARG A 74 -11.66 -0.03 -3.86
CA ARG A 74 -12.83 0.17 -3.00
C ARG A 74 -12.90 1.64 -2.60
N LYS A 75 -14.06 2.24 -2.77
CA LYS A 75 -14.29 3.63 -2.36
C LYS A 75 -14.77 3.67 -0.94
N THR A 76 -14.19 4.55 -0.12
CA THR A 76 -14.60 4.76 1.27
C THR A 76 -14.76 6.25 1.54
N PRO A 77 -15.41 6.64 2.64
CA PRO A 77 -15.49 8.06 3.02
C PRO A 77 -14.13 8.69 3.31
N TYR A 78 -13.11 7.87 3.58
CA TYR A 78 -11.78 8.33 4.01
C TYR A 78 -10.76 8.35 2.87
N GLY A 79 -11.13 7.90 1.69
CA GLY A 79 -10.28 7.72 0.52
C GLY A 79 -10.52 6.36 -0.11
N ASP A 80 -9.80 6.08 -1.18
CA ASP A 80 -9.93 4.80 -1.88
C ASP A 80 -8.83 3.84 -1.43
N VAL A 81 -9.12 2.53 -1.49
CA VAL A 81 -8.16 1.51 -1.07
C VAL A 81 -8.22 0.29 -2.00
N ILE A 82 -7.06 -0.26 -2.31
CA ILE A 82 -6.95 -1.59 -2.90
C ILE A 82 -6.65 -2.54 -1.75
N PRO A 83 -7.59 -3.44 -1.42
CA PRO A 83 -7.48 -4.24 -0.19
C PRO A 83 -6.43 -5.34 -0.30
N SER A 84 -5.83 -5.65 0.83
CA SER A 84 -4.94 -6.80 1.02
C SER A 84 -5.64 -7.86 1.86
N ASN A 85 -5.18 -9.11 1.70
CA ASN A 85 -5.61 -10.23 2.53
C ASN A 85 -4.50 -11.28 2.60
N LYS A 86 -4.78 -12.42 3.23
CA LYS A 86 -3.79 -13.47 3.45
C LYS A 86 -3.20 -14.04 2.17
N GLU A 87 -3.94 -14.05 1.07
CA GLU A 87 -3.46 -14.56 -0.22
C GLU A 87 -2.26 -13.74 -0.72
N LEU A 88 -2.12 -12.52 -0.26
CA LEU A 88 -0.98 -11.67 -0.65
C LEU A 88 0.37 -12.27 -0.26
N SER A 89 0.40 -13.13 0.76
CA SER A 89 1.63 -13.87 1.11
C SER A 89 2.15 -14.72 -0.05
N GLY A 90 1.28 -15.14 -0.96
CA GLY A 90 1.66 -15.90 -2.15
C GLY A 90 2.08 -15.03 -3.33
N ALA A 91 2.05 -13.71 -3.22
CA ALA A 91 2.35 -12.80 -4.32
C ALA A 91 3.80 -12.93 -4.81
N THR A 92 4.73 -13.33 -3.95
CA THR A 92 6.12 -13.53 -4.32
C THR A 92 6.27 -14.54 -5.46
N VAL A 93 5.50 -15.63 -5.43
CA VAL A 93 5.51 -16.62 -6.50
C VAL A 93 5.08 -16.02 -7.83
N ALA A 94 3.98 -15.24 -7.81
CA ALA A 94 3.50 -14.57 -9.01
C ALA A 94 4.54 -13.58 -9.57
N LEU A 95 5.19 -12.82 -8.66
CA LEU A 95 6.21 -11.85 -9.06
C LEU A 95 7.46 -12.52 -9.65
N VAL A 96 7.92 -13.61 -9.04
CA VAL A 96 9.10 -14.31 -9.52
C VAL A 96 8.92 -14.79 -10.96
N LEU A 97 7.71 -15.20 -11.32
CA LEU A 97 7.40 -15.71 -12.66
C LEU A 97 7.09 -14.60 -13.67
N ALA A 98 6.96 -13.36 -13.22
CA ALA A 98 6.60 -12.26 -14.11
C ALA A 98 7.81 -11.71 -14.87
N GLU A 99 7.59 -11.26 -16.11
CA GLU A 99 8.57 -10.46 -16.83
C GLU A 99 8.67 -9.10 -16.16
N LYS A 100 9.90 -8.54 -16.10
CA LYS A 100 10.16 -7.25 -15.43
C LYS A 100 9.51 -7.21 -14.05
N ARG A 101 9.79 -8.23 -13.26
CA ARG A 101 9.13 -8.48 -11.97
C ARG A 101 9.23 -7.34 -10.98
N GLU A 102 10.24 -6.48 -11.07
CA GLU A 102 10.40 -5.32 -10.19
C GLU A 102 9.43 -4.17 -10.54
N TYR A 103 8.85 -4.20 -11.73
CA TYR A 103 8.02 -3.13 -12.28
C TYR A 103 6.53 -3.45 -12.30
N VAL A 104 6.12 -4.59 -11.74
CA VAL A 104 4.73 -5.04 -11.83
C VAL A 104 3.77 -4.02 -11.20
N LEU A 105 4.07 -3.54 -9.98
CA LEU A 105 3.23 -2.53 -9.33
C LEU A 105 3.31 -1.19 -10.03
N LYS A 106 4.50 -0.77 -10.45
CA LYS A 106 4.66 0.49 -11.16
C LYS A 106 3.80 0.51 -12.43
N ASP A 107 3.84 -0.56 -13.21
CA ASP A 107 3.07 -0.65 -14.44
C ASP A 107 1.57 -0.66 -14.16
N ALA A 108 1.14 -1.37 -13.13
CA ALA A 108 -0.28 -1.42 -12.74
C ALA A 108 -0.79 -0.03 -12.31
N LEU A 109 0.00 0.71 -11.54
CA LEU A 109 -0.38 2.03 -11.05
C LEU A 109 -0.39 3.10 -12.14
N GLN A 110 0.31 2.89 -13.26
CA GLN A 110 0.25 3.82 -14.39
C GLN A 110 -1.17 4.03 -14.91
N LEU A 111 -2.01 3.02 -14.84
CA LEU A 111 -3.39 3.10 -15.33
C LEU A 111 -4.23 4.10 -14.56
N VAL A 112 -3.92 4.34 -13.28
CA VAL A 112 -4.66 5.27 -12.42
C VAL A 112 -3.85 6.51 -12.05
N TYR A 113 -2.72 6.72 -12.73
CA TYR A 113 -1.77 7.78 -12.39
C TYR A 113 -2.38 9.18 -12.46
N ASN A 114 -3.36 9.38 -13.32
CA ASN A 114 -4.05 10.66 -13.46
C ASN A 114 -5.36 10.75 -12.66
N ASP A 115 -5.75 9.67 -11.99
CA ASP A 115 -7.02 9.62 -11.26
C ASP A 115 -6.85 10.06 -9.79
N TYR A 116 -5.63 10.08 -9.27
CA TYR A 116 -5.33 10.39 -7.88
C TYR A 116 -4.26 11.46 -7.76
N ASP A 117 -4.37 12.29 -6.72
CA ASP A 117 -3.33 13.25 -6.35
C ASP A 117 -2.19 12.53 -5.61
N TYR A 118 -2.53 11.55 -4.77
CA TYR A 118 -1.57 10.77 -3.99
C TYR A 118 -1.94 9.30 -4.01
N ILE A 119 -0.92 8.46 -4.12
CA ILE A 119 -1.04 7.01 -3.96
C ILE A 119 -0.06 6.60 -2.87
N PHE A 120 -0.57 6.05 -1.76
CA PHE A 120 0.26 5.51 -0.69
C PHE A 120 0.36 4.01 -0.84
N ILE A 121 1.58 3.48 -0.79
CA ILE A 121 1.81 2.03 -0.78
C ILE A 121 2.19 1.64 0.64
N ASP A 122 1.33 0.89 1.31
CA ASP A 122 1.61 0.34 2.63
C ASP A 122 2.45 -0.92 2.45
N CYS A 123 3.76 -0.80 2.72
CA CYS A 123 4.73 -1.84 2.43
C CYS A 123 4.64 -3.00 3.43
N PRO A 124 4.97 -4.22 3.00
CA PRO A 124 5.08 -5.34 3.93
C PRO A 124 6.27 -5.17 4.89
N PRO A 125 6.28 -5.88 6.02
CA PRO A 125 7.33 -5.71 7.03
C PRO A 125 8.70 -6.27 6.64
N SER A 126 8.79 -7.05 5.57
CA SER A 126 10.01 -7.74 5.17
C SER A 126 10.59 -7.18 3.87
N LEU A 127 11.90 -7.38 3.68
CA LEU A 127 12.60 -7.03 2.45
C LEU A 127 12.41 -8.15 1.42
N GLU A 128 11.27 -8.18 0.78
CA GLU A 128 10.92 -9.15 -0.25
C GLU A 128 10.77 -8.47 -1.61
N LEU A 129 10.52 -9.26 -2.64
CA LEU A 129 10.29 -8.76 -3.99
C LEU A 129 9.10 -7.81 -4.04
N LEU A 130 8.09 -8.02 -3.19
CA LEU A 130 6.94 -7.12 -3.09
C LEU A 130 7.36 -5.74 -2.57
N THR A 131 8.23 -5.69 -1.57
CA THR A 131 8.77 -4.42 -1.07
C THR A 131 9.59 -3.71 -2.15
N LEU A 132 10.40 -4.46 -2.90
CA LEU A 132 11.15 -3.89 -4.01
C LEU A 132 10.21 -3.29 -5.06
N ASN A 133 9.13 -3.97 -5.39
CA ASN A 133 8.10 -3.43 -6.29
C ASN A 133 7.54 -2.11 -5.78
N ALA A 134 7.21 -2.03 -4.49
CA ALA A 134 6.71 -0.80 -3.88
C ALA A 134 7.72 0.34 -4.02
N LEU A 135 8.99 0.06 -3.72
CA LEU A 135 10.04 1.07 -3.80
C LEU A 135 10.32 1.53 -5.23
N VAL A 136 10.28 0.63 -6.19
CA VAL A 136 10.46 0.98 -7.61
C VAL A 136 9.30 1.85 -8.11
N ALA A 137 8.09 1.59 -7.64
CA ALA A 137 6.92 2.38 -8.03
C ALA A 137 6.87 3.76 -7.37
N ALA A 138 7.50 3.93 -6.21
CA ALA A 138 7.37 5.14 -5.40
C ALA A 138 8.27 6.28 -5.88
N ASP A 139 7.74 7.50 -5.77
CA ASP A 139 8.51 8.73 -5.97
C ASP A 139 9.28 9.11 -4.71
N SER A 140 8.75 8.76 -3.53
CA SER A 140 9.39 9.02 -2.25
C SER A 140 8.98 7.96 -1.23
N ILE A 141 9.73 7.91 -0.12
CA ILE A 141 9.54 6.91 0.93
C ILE A 141 9.41 7.63 2.26
N ILE A 142 8.39 7.25 3.04
CA ILE A 142 8.26 7.67 4.43
C ILE A 142 8.58 6.45 5.29
N THR A 143 9.58 6.60 6.15
CA THR A 143 9.96 5.54 7.10
C THR A 143 9.43 5.88 8.47
N VAL A 144 8.70 4.94 9.08
CA VAL A 144 8.13 5.09 10.41
C VAL A 144 9.00 4.33 11.40
N SER A 145 9.45 5.00 12.47
CA SER A 145 10.30 4.40 13.50
C SER A 145 9.64 4.53 14.87
N TYR A 146 9.25 3.40 15.43
CA TYR A 146 8.71 3.34 16.79
C TYR A 146 9.80 3.42 17.86
N THR A 147 11.00 2.95 17.53
CA THR A 147 12.14 2.93 18.46
C THR A 147 12.48 4.32 18.97
N HIS A 148 12.34 5.34 18.13
CA HIS A 148 12.63 6.72 18.50
C HIS A 148 11.69 7.22 19.62
N LEU A 149 10.39 6.92 19.53
CA LEU A 149 9.43 7.31 20.56
C LEU A 149 9.73 6.66 21.90
N ARG A 150 10.13 5.40 21.91
CA ARG A 150 10.49 4.70 23.15
C ARG A 150 11.70 5.32 23.84
N ALA A 151 12.70 5.74 23.08
CA ALA A 151 13.87 6.40 23.62
C ALA A 151 13.48 7.70 24.33
N HIS A 152 12.55 8.46 23.81
CA HIS A 152 12.04 9.67 24.44
C HIS A 152 11.26 9.38 25.72
N GLU A 153 10.48 8.32 25.72
CA GLU A 153 9.69 7.94 26.90
C GLU A 153 10.54 7.54 28.09
N THR A 154 11.72 7.00 27.85
CA THR A 154 12.61 6.53 28.90
C THR A 154 13.56 7.58 29.42
N SER A 155 13.60 8.72 28.82
CA SER A 155 14.41 9.85 29.27
C SER A 155 13.61 10.81 30.13
#